data_9551b358eb3cac37e8410ac7969fcdb6
#
_entry.id   9551b358eb3cac37e8410ac7969fcdb6
#
_cell.length_a   1.000
_cell.length_b   1.000
_cell.length_c   1.000
_cell.angle_alpha   90.00
_cell.angle_beta   90.00
_cell.angle_gamma   90.00
#
_symmetry.space_group_name_H-M   'P 1'
#
loop_
_entity.id
_entity.type
_entity.pdbx_description
1 polymer ?
#
loop_
_entity_poly.entity_id
_entity_poly.type
_entity_poly.pdbx_seq_one_letter_code
_entity_poly.pdbx_strand_id
1 'polypeptide(L)'
;MRRPPVRVLLVLGAALLLLVAAVSAVVVVRVLDREPASALSAAPRPVVEGNRLVDQRTGRPWVPRGVNWSSLEYACAQGWGFSSLEAGGTDPMATQARAIAAWGADTVRLPLNQDCWLGTRAAPVSDEYAERTPAGYRAHVGAFVEALNAEGLVVVLDLHSRKRIGTPEFGNLAMPDAESLAFWRSVAETHADNPSVMFDAFNEPYSRYDATDRLVFDLTWECWRDGGCAAPAEDDRTATTGRTTYAAQGMRAVVDAIRAAGAEQPVLLGGLDYANDLSRWSEFAPDDDQLVAAFHAYDFKECADRGCWDDVLAPLARTVPVLTSELGATDPLDGWVEGYLDWADQHDVGALFWVWADHAGDPMSLGRGLSGEPTAWGRLARSWMRAS
;
A
#
# COMPACT_ATOMS: atom_id res chain seq x y z
N MET A 1 56.76 25.72 28.59
CA MET A 1 55.39 25.76 28.02
C MET A 1 54.78 27.12 28.39
N ARG A 2 54.49 27.96 27.38
CA ARG A 2 53.93 29.29 27.63
C ARG A 2 52.40 29.17 27.74
N ARG A 3 51.81 29.67 28.85
CA ARG A 3 50.33 29.72 29.02
C ARG A 3 49.73 30.68 28.02
N PRO A 4 48.61 30.34 27.33
CA PRO A 4 47.98 31.29 26.42
C PRO A 4 47.44 32.50 27.18
N PRO A 5 47.42 33.70 26.57
CA PRO A 5 46.95 34.92 27.24
C PRO A 5 45.44 34.82 27.52
N VAL A 6 45.05 35.30 28.70
CA VAL A 6 43.66 35.30 29.20
C VAL A 6 42.63 35.81 28.19
N ARG A 7 42.98 36.72 27.30
CA ARG A 7 42.13 37.24 26.21
C ARG A 7 41.75 36.17 25.20
N VAL A 8 42.60 35.20 24.89
CA VAL A 8 42.32 34.09 23.95
C VAL A 8 41.33 33.09 24.59
N LEU A 9 41.45 32.82 25.90
CA LEU A 9 40.51 31.97 26.63
C LEU A 9 39.11 32.61 26.72
N LEU A 10 39.00 33.94 26.91
CA LEU A 10 37.73 34.65 26.91
C LEU A 10 37.03 34.67 25.55
N VAL A 11 37.77 34.79 24.47
CA VAL A 11 37.21 34.75 23.10
C VAL A 11 36.73 33.35 22.74
N LEU A 12 37.50 32.28 23.11
CA LEU A 12 37.09 30.90 22.89
C LEU A 12 35.87 30.51 23.74
N GLY A 13 35.79 30.99 24.98
CA GLY A 13 34.62 30.75 25.86
C GLY A 13 33.35 31.45 25.32
N ALA A 14 33.46 32.68 24.80
CA ALA A 14 32.35 33.40 24.20
C ALA A 14 31.88 32.75 22.89
N ALA A 15 32.80 32.27 22.05
CA ALA A 15 32.45 31.53 20.81
C ALA A 15 31.75 30.19 21.10
N LEU A 16 32.19 29.47 22.14
CA LEU A 16 31.54 28.22 22.56
C LEU A 16 30.14 28.44 23.11
N LEU A 17 29.94 29.49 23.92
CA LEU A 17 28.64 29.89 24.45
C LEU A 17 27.67 30.32 23.33
N LEU A 18 28.14 31.04 22.32
CA LEU A 18 27.33 31.42 21.14
C LEU A 18 26.96 30.20 20.30
N LEU A 19 27.87 29.22 20.16
CA LEU A 19 27.61 27.99 19.43
C LEU A 19 26.57 27.12 20.17
N VAL A 20 26.68 26.98 21.47
CA VAL A 20 25.70 26.27 22.31
C VAL A 20 24.34 26.97 22.28
N ALA A 21 24.32 28.31 22.35
CA ALA A 21 23.06 29.07 22.24
C ALA A 21 22.42 28.92 20.84
N ALA A 22 23.22 28.90 19.76
CA ALA A 22 22.74 28.72 18.40
C ALA A 22 22.20 27.30 18.18
N VAL A 23 22.89 26.28 18.67
CA VAL A 23 22.41 24.89 18.59
C VAL A 23 21.15 24.73 19.44
N SER A 24 21.09 25.29 20.64
CA SER A 24 19.89 25.25 21.49
C SER A 24 18.72 26.02 20.85
N ALA A 25 18.96 27.13 20.18
CA ALA A 25 17.92 27.89 19.45
C ALA A 25 17.39 27.07 18.24
N VAL A 26 18.27 26.39 17.48
CA VAL A 26 17.85 25.55 16.35
C VAL A 26 17.06 24.34 16.83
N VAL A 27 17.45 23.71 17.95
CA VAL A 27 16.71 22.60 18.55
C VAL A 27 15.36 23.07 19.10
N VAL A 28 15.31 24.22 19.78
CA VAL A 28 14.06 24.81 20.28
C VAL A 28 13.14 25.25 19.13
N VAL A 29 13.68 25.86 18.07
CA VAL A 29 12.88 26.23 16.89
C VAL A 29 12.35 24.97 16.20
N ARG A 30 13.14 23.91 16.02
CA ARG A 30 12.64 22.62 15.49
C ARG A 30 11.64 21.90 16.40
N VAL A 31 11.68 22.14 17.70
CA VAL A 31 10.69 21.59 18.65
C VAL A 31 9.44 22.46 18.71
N LEU A 32 9.55 23.78 18.45
CA LEU A 32 8.40 24.69 18.44
C LEU A 32 7.71 24.79 17.08
N ASP A 33 8.41 24.51 15.97
CA ASP A 33 7.83 24.38 14.62
C ASP A 33 7.21 22.98 14.36
N ARG A 34 7.25 22.07 15.35
CA ARG A 34 6.26 20.98 15.34
C ARG A 34 4.93 21.64 15.66
N GLU A 35 4.16 21.92 14.63
CA GLU A 35 2.73 22.13 14.77
C GLU A 35 2.19 21.11 15.77
N PRO A 36 1.29 21.49 16.70
CA PRO A 36 0.64 20.52 17.56
C PRO A 36 0.05 19.49 16.60
N ALA A 37 0.47 18.21 16.76
CA ALA A 37 -0.04 17.11 15.98
C ALA A 37 -1.53 17.33 15.81
N SER A 38 -1.97 17.58 14.59
CA SER A 38 -3.38 17.80 14.24
C SER A 38 -4.19 16.81 15.02
N ALA A 39 -5.28 17.22 15.62
CA ALA A 39 -6.09 16.45 16.56
C ALA A 39 -6.04 14.97 16.18
N LEU A 40 -5.38 14.15 17.02
CA LEU A 40 -4.97 12.80 16.73
C LEU A 40 -6.10 12.09 16.00
N SER A 41 -5.86 11.69 14.76
CA SER A 41 -6.83 11.02 13.89
C SER A 41 -7.66 10.02 14.69
N ALA A 42 -8.97 9.98 14.45
CA ALA A 42 -9.85 8.97 15.03
C ALA A 42 -9.54 7.56 14.52
N ALA A 43 -8.77 7.45 13.44
CA ALA A 43 -8.40 6.20 12.81
C ALA A 43 -7.63 5.27 13.78
N PRO A 44 -7.82 3.95 13.70
CA PRO A 44 -7.00 2.98 14.40
C PRO A 44 -5.51 3.17 14.12
N ARG A 45 -4.67 2.72 15.07
CA ARG A 45 -3.21 2.67 14.93
C ARG A 45 -2.78 1.20 14.94
N PRO A 46 -2.77 0.56 13.77
CA PRO A 46 -2.52 -0.86 13.71
C PRO A 46 -1.08 -1.22 14.10
N VAL A 47 -0.98 -2.24 14.95
CA VAL A 47 0.26 -2.96 15.25
C VAL A 47 -0.03 -4.45 15.22
N VAL A 48 0.98 -5.26 14.93
CA VAL A 48 0.87 -6.72 15.00
C VAL A 48 1.18 -7.20 16.43
N GLU A 49 0.25 -7.93 17.02
CA GLU A 49 0.44 -8.64 18.30
C GLU A 49 0.09 -10.13 18.12
N GLY A 50 1.13 -10.95 17.96
CA GLY A 50 0.96 -12.37 17.64
C GLY A 50 0.30 -12.58 16.29
N ASN A 51 -0.89 -13.18 16.26
CA ASN A 51 -1.64 -13.43 15.04
C ASN A 51 -2.74 -12.42 14.75
N ARG A 52 -2.69 -11.22 15.34
CA ARG A 52 -3.74 -10.21 15.22
C ARG A 52 -3.18 -8.83 14.94
N LEU A 53 -3.97 -8.05 14.22
CA LEU A 53 -3.84 -6.60 14.25
C LEU A 53 -4.57 -6.05 15.48
N VAL A 54 -3.92 -5.11 16.16
CA VAL A 54 -4.43 -4.45 17.38
C VAL A 54 -4.39 -2.94 17.15
N ASP A 55 -5.46 -2.24 17.52
CA ASP A 55 -5.40 -0.79 17.60
C ASP A 55 -4.65 -0.37 18.86
N GLN A 56 -3.44 0.14 18.70
CA GLN A 56 -2.55 0.57 19.78
C GLN A 56 -3.19 1.60 20.73
N ARG A 57 -4.18 2.39 20.26
CA ARG A 57 -4.86 3.39 21.09
C ARG A 57 -5.79 2.74 22.12
N THR A 58 -6.41 1.63 21.76
CA THR A 58 -7.44 0.96 22.57
C THR A 58 -6.96 -0.33 23.19
N GLY A 59 -5.88 -0.91 22.66
CA GLY A 59 -5.37 -2.25 23.02
C GLY A 59 -6.34 -3.36 22.60
N ARG A 60 -7.25 -3.12 21.67
CA ARG A 60 -8.25 -4.10 21.22
C ARG A 60 -7.87 -4.70 19.88
N PRO A 61 -8.12 -5.99 19.67
CA PRO A 61 -8.05 -6.58 18.35
C PRO A 61 -8.88 -5.77 17.35
N TRP A 62 -8.36 -5.63 16.14
CA TRP A 62 -8.97 -4.89 15.05
C TRP A 62 -8.89 -5.72 13.77
N VAL A 63 -10.02 -5.97 13.15
CA VAL A 63 -10.14 -6.71 11.89
C VAL A 63 -10.50 -5.72 10.79
N PRO A 64 -9.59 -5.42 9.84
CA PRO A 64 -9.83 -4.42 8.81
C PRO A 64 -11.05 -4.73 7.94
N ARG A 65 -11.93 -3.75 7.73
CA ARG A 65 -13.07 -3.82 6.81
C ARG A 65 -13.08 -2.59 5.92
N GLY A 66 -13.00 -2.80 4.62
CA GLY A 66 -12.88 -1.63 3.76
C GLY A 66 -12.89 -1.87 2.29
N VAL A 67 -12.23 -0.98 1.56
CA VAL A 67 -12.26 -0.95 0.11
C VAL A 67 -10.87 -0.64 -0.47
N ASN A 68 -10.64 -1.08 -1.70
CA ASN A 68 -9.59 -0.58 -2.56
C ASN A 68 -10.09 0.66 -3.30
N TRP A 69 -9.32 1.75 -3.32
CA TRP A 69 -9.66 2.96 -4.04
C TRP A 69 -8.71 3.14 -5.22
N SER A 70 -9.17 2.81 -6.43
CA SER A 70 -8.40 2.79 -7.66
C SER A 70 -8.38 4.16 -8.34
N SER A 71 -7.33 4.50 -8.99
CA SER A 71 -6.99 5.48 -10.01
C SER A 71 -5.61 6.13 -9.84
N LEU A 72 -5.04 6.15 -8.64
CA LEU A 72 -3.68 6.66 -8.42
C LEU A 72 -2.62 5.84 -9.16
N GLU A 73 -2.86 4.53 -9.33
CA GLU A 73 -1.93 3.61 -9.98
C GLU A 73 -1.82 3.80 -11.48
N TYR A 74 -2.82 4.41 -12.13
CA TYR A 74 -2.83 4.54 -13.59
C TYR A 74 -3.03 5.96 -14.13
N ALA A 75 -3.69 6.86 -13.40
CA ALA A 75 -4.04 8.20 -13.92
C ALA A 75 -2.81 8.99 -14.41
N CYS A 76 -1.76 9.03 -13.62
CA CYS A 76 -0.49 9.67 -13.97
C CYS A 76 0.19 8.96 -15.15
N ALA A 77 0.24 7.62 -15.14
CA ALA A 77 0.87 6.84 -16.19
C ALA A 77 0.15 6.98 -17.53
N GLN A 78 -1.16 7.17 -17.50
CA GLN A 78 -2.00 7.42 -18.69
C GLN A 78 -2.05 8.91 -19.09
N GLY A 79 -1.54 9.82 -18.26
CA GLY A 79 -1.38 11.23 -18.60
C GLY A 79 -2.64 12.09 -18.47
N TRP A 80 -3.65 11.67 -17.67
CA TRP A 80 -4.88 12.45 -17.50
C TRP A 80 -5.10 12.98 -16.09
N GLY A 81 -4.13 12.83 -15.20
CA GLY A 81 -4.19 13.40 -13.86
C GLY A 81 -3.32 12.68 -12.83
N PHE A 82 -3.55 13.01 -11.57
CA PHE A 82 -3.03 12.22 -10.46
C PHE A 82 -4.05 11.16 -10.02
N SER A 83 -5.34 11.48 -10.16
CA SER A 83 -6.43 10.56 -9.85
C SER A 83 -7.77 11.08 -10.41
N SER A 84 -8.82 10.28 -10.29
CA SER A 84 -10.19 10.65 -10.63
C SER A 84 -10.78 11.77 -9.77
N LEU A 85 -10.13 12.14 -8.66
CA LEU A 85 -10.60 13.21 -7.77
C LEU A 85 -10.43 14.62 -8.35
N GLU A 86 -9.55 14.81 -9.31
CA GLU A 86 -9.28 16.14 -9.88
C GLU A 86 -10.49 16.74 -10.62
N ALA A 87 -11.40 15.92 -11.12
CA ALA A 87 -12.64 16.36 -11.76
C ALA A 87 -13.80 16.62 -10.78
N GLY A 88 -13.58 16.45 -9.47
CA GLY A 88 -14.65 16.23 -8.48
C GLY A 88 -15.22 17.44 -7.75
N GLY A 89 -14.96 18.69 -8.15
CA GLY A 89 -15.55 19.86 -7.49
C GLY A 89 -14.76 20.37 -6.29
N THR A 90 -15.42 21.03 -5.32
CA THR A 90 -14.74 21.55 -4.10
C THR A 90 -14.51 20.42 -3.10
N ASP A 91 -13.24 20.23 -2.69
CA ASP A 91 -12.79 19.23 -1.72
C ASP A 91 -13.26 17.78 -2.03
N PRO A 92 -12.87 17.20 -3.18
CA PRO A 92 -13.30 15.87 -3.57
C PRO A 92 -12.72 14.77 -2.67
N MET A 93 -11.53 14.97 -2.06
CA MET A 93 -10.88 14.00 -1.18
C MET A 93 -11.68 13.79 0.10
N ALA A 94 -12.05 14.86 0.79
CA ALA A 94 -12.89 14.75 1.99
C ALA A 94 -14.29 14.23 1.67
N THR A 95 -14.81 14.52 0.48
CA THR A 95 -16.10 13.96 0.04
C THR A 95 -16.03 12.46 -0.14
N GLN A 96 -14.97 11.94 -0.76
CA GLN A 96 -14.75 10.50 -0.90
C GLN A 96 -14.52 9.83 0.46
N ALA A 97 -13.65 10.40 1.30
CA ALA A 97 -13.36 9.87 2.63
C ALA A 97 -14.64 9.72 3.46
N ARG A 98 -15.48 10.75 3.51
CA ARG A 98 -16.79 10.69 4.20
C ARG A 98 -17.74 9.65 3.60
N ALA A 99 -17.78 9.53 2.28
CA ALA A 99 -18.64 8.54 1.61
C ALA A 99 -18.22 7.11 1.97
N ILE A 100 -16.92 6.81 1.98
CA ILE A 100 -16.38 5.51 2.34
C ILE A 100 -16.63 5.22 3.83
N ALA A 101 -16.32 6.15 4.72
CA ALA A 101 -16.57 6.00 6.16
C ALA A 101 -18.07 5.80 6.46
N ALA A 102 -18.96 6.49 5.73
CA ALA A 102 -20.41 6.34 5.86
C ALA A 102 -20.91 4.93 5.47
N TRP A 103 -20.11 4.14 4.75
CA TRP A 103 -20.45 2.73 4.49
C TRP A 103 -20.07 1.80 5.64
N GLY A 104 -19.38 2.29 6.65
CA GLY A 104 -18.90 1.50 7.78
C GLY A 104 -17.52 0.92 7.56
N ALA A 105 -16.81 1.37 6.51
CA ALA A 105 -15.40 1.04 6.32
C ALA A 105 -14.56 1.67 7.44
N ASP A 106 -13.46 1.00 7.79
CA ASP A 106 -12.41 1.49 8.67
C ASP A 106 -11.03 1.52 7.97
N THR A 107 -10.95 0.99 6.76
CA THR A 107 -9.70 0.84 6.00
C THR A 107 -9.89 1.16 4.51
N VAL A 108 -8.91 1.85 3.93
CA VAL A 108 -8.82 2.08 2.48
C VAL A 108 -7.43 1.71 1.98
N ARG A 109 -7.36 0.80 1.00
CA ARG A 109 -6.13 0.50 0.28
C ARG A 109 -6.02 1.42 -0.93
N LEU A 110 -4.88 2.10 -1.07
CA LEU A 110 -4.55 3.01 -2.15
C LEU A 110 -3.47 2.40 -3.04
N PRO A 111 -3.85 1.82 -4.19
CA PRO A 111 -2.92 1.42 -5.23
C PRO A 111 -2.11 2.60 -5.74
N LEU A 112 -0.78 2.53 -5.70
CA LEU A 112 0.14 3.58 -6.15
C LEU A 112 0.93 3.15 -7.39
N ASN A 113 1.41 4.15 -8.14
CA ASN A 113 2.32 3.94 -9.26
C ASN A 113 3.74 4.38 -8.90
N GLN A 114 4.70 3.46 -9.02
CA GLN A 114 6.11 3.69 -8.71
C GLN A 114 6.72 4.82 -9.54
N ASP A 115 6.49 4.83 -10.84
CA ASP A 115 7.10 5.81 -11.75
C ASP A 115 6.51 7.20 -11.56
N CYS A 116 5.21 7.29 -11.21
CA CYS A 116 4.56 8.55 -10.86
C CYS A 116 5.11 9.15 -9.56
N TRP A 117 5.40 8.29 -8.58
CA TRP A 117 5.99 8.70 -7.29
C TRP A 117 7.42 9.16 -7.44
N LEU A 118 8.25 8.41 -8.17
CA LEU A 118 9.69 8.66 -8.33
C LEU A 118 9.98 9.65 -9.47
N GLY A 119 9.16 9.71 -10.51
CA GLY A 119 9.45 10.43 -11.75
C GLY A 119 10.48 9.76 -12.63
N THR A 120 10.63 8.44 -12.52
CA THR A 120 11.72 7.69 -13.18
C THR A 120 11.42 7.43 -14.62
N ARG A 121 10.32 7.18 -15.11
CA ARG A 121 10.02 7.09 -16.55
C ARG A 121 9.02 8.16 -16.88
N ALA A 122 9.37 9.11 -17.75
CA ALA A 122 8.48 10.20 -18.08
C ALA A 122 7.07 9.66 -18.32
N ALA A 123 6.20 9.83 -17.32
CA ALA A 123 4.79 9.62 -17.53
C ALA A 123 4.40 10.53 -18.69
N PRO A 124 3.57 10.08 -19.64
CA PRO A 124 3.10 10.96 -20.69
C PRO A 124 2.33 12.10 -20.02
N VAL A 125 2.97 13.26 -19.99
CA VAL A 125 2.32 14.48 -19.54
C VAL A 125 1.62 14.99 -20.81
N SER A 126 0.30 14.99 -20.84
CA SER A 126 -0.39 15.77 -21.86
C SER A 126 -0.12 17.25 -21.60
N ASP A 127 -0.13 18.09 -22.63
CA ASP A 127 0.09 19.55 -22.49
C ASP A 127 -0.87 20.17 -21.46
N GLU A 128 -2.06 19.59 -21.27
CA GLU A 128 -3.07 19.99 -20.29
C GLU A 128 -2.60 19.75 -18.84
N TYR A 129 -1.65 18.83 -18.64
CA TYR A 129 -1.16 18.41 -17.32
C TYR A 129 0.35 18.60 -17.15
N ALA A 130 0.95 19.52 -17.90
CA ALA A 130 2.40 19.77 -17.91
C ALA A 130 3.00 20.14 -16.52
N GLU A 131 2.18 20.59 -15.58
CA GLU A 131 2.60 20.93 -14.22
C GLU A 131 2.59 19.72 -13.26
N ARG A 132 2.21 18.52 -13.72
CA ARG A 132 2.08 17.33 -12.88
C ARG A 132 3.42 16.65 -12.66
N THR A 133 4.05 17.07 -11.61
CA THR A 133 5.36 16.60 -11.18
C THR A 133 5.25 15.41 -10.21
N PRO A 134 6.31 14.60 -10.03
CA PRO A 134 6.36 13.60 -8.96
C PRO A 134 6.10 14.20 -7.57
N ALA A 135 6.55 15.41 -7.31
CA ALA A 135 6.26 16.11 -6.07
C ALA A 135 4.76 16.42 -5.91
N GLY A 136 4.09 16.81 -7.01
CA GLY A 136 2.64 16.98 -7.04
C GLY A 136 1.88 15.68 -6.79
N TYR A 137 2.33 14.56 -7.40
CA TYR A 137 1.73 13.24 -7.15
C TYR A 137 1.86 12.84 -5.67
N ARG A 138 3.05 12.99 -5.07
CA ARG A 138 3.27 12.72 -3.64
C ARG A 138 2.41 13.60 -2.74
N ALA A 139 2.31 14.89 -3.05
CA ALA A 139 1.45 15.81 -2.32
C ALA A 139 -0.03 15.45 -2.42
N HIS A 140 -0.50 15.01 -3.61
CA HIS A 140 -1.86 14.55 -3.83
C HIS A 140 -2.18 13.28 -3.02
N VAL A 141 -1.29 12.28 -3.03
CA VAL A 141 -1.41 11.09 -2.19
C VAL A 141 -1.46 11.46 -0.71
N GLY A 142 -0.52 12.30 -0.25
CA GLY A 142 -0.46 12.74 1.16
C GLY A 142 -1.75 13.43 1.60
N ALA A 143 -2.28 14.34 0.80
CA ALA A 143 -3.54 15.03 1.08
C ALA A 143 -4.73 14.05 1.16
N PHE A 144 -4.75 13.01 0.33
CA PHE A 144 -5.81 12.01 0.40
C PHE A 144 -5.68 11.10 1.62
N VAL A 145 -4.44 10.70 1.99
CA VAL A 145 -4.16 9.99 3.25
C VAL A 145 -4.68 10.79 4.45
N GLU A 146 -4.39 12.09 4.51
CA GLU A 146 -4.86 12.97 5.58
C GLU A 146 -6.38 13.05 5.63
N ALA A 147 -7.05 13.19 4.46
CA ALA A 147 -8.51 13.24 4.38
C ALA A 147 -9.17 11.92 4.86
N LEU A 148 -8.59 10.77 4.50
CA LEU A 148 -9.06 9.46 4.95
C LEU A 148 -8.87 9.27 6.45
N ASN A 149 -7.68 9.59 6.97
CA ASN A 149 -7.41 9.50 8.40
C ASN A 149 -8.30 10.44 9.23
N ALA A 150 -8.65 11.62 8.71
CA ALA A 150 -9.55 12.56 9.37
C ALA A 150 -10.96 11.98 9.56
N GLU A 151 -11.40 11.10 8.68
CA GLU A 151 -12.69 10.38 8.78
C GLU A 151 -12.58 9.03 9.53
N GLY A 152 -11.45 8.74 10.16
CA GLY A 152 -11.27 7.53 10.97
C GLY A 152 -10.82 6.30 10.19
N LEU A 153 -10.36 6.45 8.96
CA LEU A 153 -9.96 5.34 8.09
C LEU A 153 -8.45 5.10 8.15
N VAL A 154 -8.03 3.87 8.35
CA VAL A 154 -6.64 3.44 8.15
C VAL A 154 -6.35 3.40 6.66
N VAL A 155 -5.14 3.78 6.27
CA VAL A 155 -4.72 3.74 4.86
C VAL A 155 -3.65 2.67 4.65
N VAL A 156 -3.87 1.79 3.69
CA VAL A 156 -2.87 0.83 3.19
C VAL A 156 -2.29 1.38 1.89
N LEU A 157 -1.03 1.78 1.90
CA LEU A 157 -0.32 2.24 0.71
C LEU A 157 0.29 1.04 -0.01
N ASP A 158 -0.06 0.84 -1.27
CA ASP A 158 0.32 -0.32 -2.05
C ASP A 158 1.21 0.05 -3.23
N LEU A 159 2.32 -0.68 -3.41
CA LEU A 159 3.08 -0.65 -4.67
C LEU A 159 2.37 -1.52 -5.69
N HIS A 160 1.43 -0.91 -6.43
CA HIS A 160 0.55 -1.64 -7.34
C HIS A 160 1.14 -1.83 -8.73
N SER A 161 1.70 -0.77 -9.29
CA SER A 161 2.13 -0.79 -10.68
C SER A 161 3.28 0.16 -10.96
N ARG A 162 3.82 0.03 -12.14
CA ARG A 162 4.75 0.95 -12.76
C ARG A 162 4.42 1.12 -14.23
N LYS A 163 4.97 2.15 -14.87
CA LYS A 163 4.88 2.31 -16.30
C LYS A 163 5.72 1.25 -17.00
N ARG A 164 5.14 0.57 -17.99
CA ARG A 164 5.87 -0.43 -18.78
C ARG A 164 7.07 0.20 -19.49
N ILE A 165 8.23 -0.46 -19.40
CA ILE A 165 9.45 -0.03 -20.10
C ILE A 165 9.20 0.06 -21.59
N GLY A 166 9.53 1.22 -22.18
CA GLY A 166 9.44 1.44 -23.63
C GLY A 166 8.03 1.62 -24.20
N THR A 167 7.00 1.67 -23.37
CA THR A 167 5.61 1.95 -23.77
C THR A 167 4.99 3.10 -22.98
N PRO A 168 3.92 3.75 -23.49
CA PRO A 168 3.16 4.74 -22.73
C PRO A 168 2.26 4.12 -21.65
N GLU A 169 2.05 2.81 -21.67
CA GLU A 169 1.15 2.10 -20.77
C GLU A 169 1.82 1.82 -19.43
N PHE A 170 1.03 1.77 -18.36
CA PHE A 170 1.46 1.23 -17.08
C PHE A 170 1.44 -0.30 -17.12
N GLY A 171 2.13 -0.95 -16.20
CA GLY A 171 2.16 -2.41 -16.13
C GLY A 171 2.50 -2.92 -14.74
N ASN A 172 2.14 -4.17 -14.51
CA ASN A 172 2.48 -4.92 -13.31
C ASN A 172 3.70 -5.79 -13.61
N LEU A 173 4.78 -5.59 -12.88
CA LEU A 173 5.94 -6.47 -12.95
C LEU A 173 5.69 -7.73 -12.12
N ALA A 174 6.38 -8.81 -12.46
CA ALA A 174 6.27 -10.08 -11.73
C ALA A 174 6.83 -10.01 -10.30
N MET A 175 7.79 -9.13 -10.05
CA MET A 175 8.44 -8.90 -8.76
C MET A 175 8.91 -7.45 -8.64
N PRO A 176 9.18 -6.95 -7.42
CA PRO A 176 9.84 -5.65 -7.24
C PRO A 176 11.15 -5.56 -7.99
N ASP A 177 11.50 -4.36 -8.45
CA ASP A 177 12.80 -4.06 -9.04
C ASP A 177 13.65 -3.14 -8.14
N ALA A 178 14.83 -2.73 -8.61
CA ALA A 178 15.71 -1.86 -7.82
C ALA A 178 15.09 -0.48 -7.50
N GLU A 179 14.23 0.02 -8.37
CA GLU A 179 13.52 1.29 -8.14
C GLU A 179 12.40 1.14 -7.11
N SER A 180 11.84 -0.07 -6.93
CA SER A 180 10.87 -0.37 -5.87
C SER A 180 11.44 -0.12 -4.47
N LEU A 181 12.75 -0.37 -4.27
CA LEU A 181 13.41 -0.05 -2.99
C LEU A 181 13.53 1.47 -2.77
N ALA A 182 13.76 2.25 -3.83
CA ALA A 182 13.79 3.70 -3.74
C ALA A 182 12.38 4.28 -3.50
N PHE A 183 11.36 3.69 -4.15
CA PHE A 183 9.96 4.00 -3.91
C PHE A 183 9.60 3.80 -2.44
N TRP A 184 9.89 2.63 -1.88
CA TRP A 184 9.54 2.31 -0.50
C TRP A 184 10.29 3.15 0.53
N ARG A 185 11.59 3.46 0.32
CA ARG A 185 12.28 4.40 1.20
C ARG A 185 11.58 5.76 1.23
N SER A 186 11.18 6.27 0.06
CA SER A 186 10.53 7.58 -0.04
C SER A 186 9.10 7.58 0.53
N VAL A 187 8.30 6.54 0.26
CA VAL A 187 6.94 6.39 0.82
C VAL A 187 7.01 6.25 2.34
N ALA A 188 7.85 5.35 2.83
CA ALA A 188 8.01 5.09 4.25
C ALA A 188 8.54 6.31 5.00
N GLU A 189 9.55 7.02 4.48
CA GLU A 189 10.05 8.28 5.05
C GLU A 189 8.95 9.34 5.14
N THR A 190 8.09 9.43 4.11
CA THR A 190 6.99 10.40 4.07
C THR A 190 5.93 10.11 5.14
N HIS A 191 5.68 8.83 5.46
CA HIS A 191 4.59 8.40 6.33
C HIS A 191 5.05 7.73 7.64
N ALA A 192 6.37 7.72 7.97
CA ALA A 192 6.90 7.09 9.17
C ALA A 192 6.22 7.55 10.47
N ASP A 193 5.89 8.84 10.55
CA ASP A 193 5.24 9.44 11.71
C ASP A 193 3.71 9.28 11.72
N ASN A 194 3.11 8.64 10.70
CA ASN A 194 1.66 8.42 10.62
C ASN A 194 1.28 7.01 11.09
N PRO A 195 0.81 6.83 12.33
CA PRO A 195 0.51 5.51 12.88
C PRO A 195 -0.76 4.87 12.29
N SER A 196 -1.52 5.59 11.49
CA SER A 196 -2.75 5.09 10.83
C SER A 196 -2.51 4.75 9.36
N VAL A 197 -1.26 4.42 9.00
CA VAL A 197 -0.85 3.92 7.69
C VAL A 197 -0.25 2.52 7.85
N MET A 198 -0.51 1.65 6.90
CA MET A 198 0.18 0.38 6.67
C MET A 198 0.77 0.37 5.25
N PHE A 199 1.72 -0.52 4.98
CA PHE A 199 2.39 -0.62 3.69
C PHE A 199 2.12 -1.99 3.08
N ASP A 200 1.68 -2.04 1.82
CA ASP A 200 1.55 -3.27 1.05
C ASP A 200 2.72 -3.37 0.07
N ALA A 201 3.67 -4.24 0.39
CA ALA A 201 5.02 -4.25 -0.18
C ALA A 201 5.04 -4.37 -1.70
N PHE A 202 4.13 -5.17 -2.26
CA PHE A 202 4.00 -5.37 -3.70
C PHE A 202 2.67 -6.07 -4.00
N ASN A 203 1.88 -5.48 -4.88
CA ASN A 203 0.51 -5.89 -5.18
C ASN A 203 0.35 -7.39 -5.46
N GLU A 204 0.94 -7.88 -6.54
CA GLU A 204 0.68 -9.23 -7.04
C GLU A 204 1.96 -9.88 -7.62
N PRO A 205 2.79 -10.54 -6.81
CA PRO A 205 3.90 -11.35 -7.33
C PRO A 205 3.39 -12.54 -8.13
N TYR A 206 3.96 -12.82 -9.33
CA TYR A 206 3.45 -13.87 -10.20
C TYR A 206 4.51 -14.58 -11.05
N SER A 207 4.24 -15.83 -11.41
CA SER A 207 4.95 -16.55 -12.47
C SER A 207 4.40 -16.18 -13.83
N ARG A 208 5.26 -16.11 -14.84
CA ARG A 208 4.91 -15.63 -16.17
C ARG A 208 4.79 -16.76 -17.18
N TYR A 209 3.69 -16.76 -17.91
CA TYR A 209 3.49 -17.62 -19.08
C TYR A 209 3.48 -16.80 -20.36
N ASP A 210 3.92 -17.37 -21.49
CA ASP A 210 3.82 -16.75 -22.81
C ASP A 210 2.44 -17.02 -23.46
N ALA A 211 2.22 -16.46 -24.64
CA ALA A 211 0.96 -16.61 -25.38
C ALA A 211 0.62 -18.07 -25.78
N THR A 212 1.52 -19.01 -25.56
CA THR A 212 1.34 -20.44 -25.82
C THR A 212 1.21 -21.27 -24.55
N ASP A 213 0.92 -20.61 -23.42
CA ASP A 213 0.83 -21.18 -22.07
C ASP A 213 2.11 -21.90 -21.61
N ARG A 214 3.27 -21.49 -22.17
CA ARG A 214 4.56 -21.99 -21.71
C ARG A 214 5.10 -21.09 -20.60
N LEU A 215 5.49 -21.70 -19.47
CA LEU A 215 6.15 -21.02 -18.38
C LEU A 215 7.49 -20.40 -18.85
N VAL A 216 7.63 -19.08 -18.78
CA VAL A 216 8.83 -18.32 -19.16
C VAL A 216 9.53 -17.71 -17.96
N PHE A 217 8.85 -17.60 -16.83
CA PHE A 217 9.42 -17.21 -15.55
C PHE A 217 8.68 -17.94 -14.43
N ASP A 218 9.40 -18.74 -13.68
CA ASP A 218 8.89 -19.46 -12.50
C ASP A 218 9.28 -18.67 -11.25
N LEU A 219 8.29 -18.08 -10.58
CA LEU A 219 8.50 -17.38 -9.33
C LEU A 219 8.52 -18.38 -8.18
N THR A 220 9.70 -18.65 -7.64
CA THR A 220 9.85 -19.51 -6.47
C THR A 220 9.77 -18.71 -5.16
N TRP A 221 9.49 -19.39 -4.05
CA TRP A 221 9.48 -18.78 -2.73
C TRP A 221 10.86 -18.21 -2.32
N GLU A 222 11.96 -18.82 -2.78
CA GLU A 222 13.33 -18.31 -2.59
C GLU A 222 13.52 -16.97 -3.32
N CYS A 223 13.07 -16.89 -4.58
CA CYS A 223 13.11 -15.63 -5.33
C CYS A 223 12.20 -14.58 -4.70
N TRP A 224 10.99 -14.95 -4.28
CA TRP A 224 10.05 -14.06 -3.59
C TRP A 224 10.68 -13.45 -2.34
N ARG A 225 11.36 -14.27 -1.51
CA ARG A 225 12.00 -13.81 -0.27
C ARG A 225 13.26 -13.00 -0.51
N ASP A 226 14.20 -13.56 -1.31
CA ASP A 226 15.59 -13.08 -1.39
C ASP A 226 15.87 -12.27 -2.65
N GLY A 227 15.02 -12.37 -3.68
CA GLY A 227 15.28 -11.75 -4.97
C GLY A 227 16.38 -12.46 -5.75
N GLY A 228 17.07 -11.71 -6.64
CA GLY A 228 18.20 -12.19 -7.42
C GLY A 228 17.84 -13.01 -8.67
N CYS A 229 16.59 -13.43 -8.82
CA CYS A 229 16.13 -14.09 -10.03
C CYS A 229 15.94 -13.10 -11.19
N ALA A 230 16.02 -13.59 -12.42
CA ALA A 230 15.84 -12.80 -13.63
C ALA A 230 14.36 -12.75 -14.00
N ALA A 231 13.64 -11.75 -13.48
CA ALA A 231 12.23 -11.55 -13.77
C ALA A 231 12.01 -10.83 -15.12
N PRO A 232 10.89 -11.11 -15.84
CA PRO A 232 10.59 -10.45 -17.10
C PRO A 232 10.27 -8.97 -16.89
N ALA A 233 10.79 -8.12 -17.80
CA ALA A 233 10.56 -6.67 -17.74
C ALA A 233 9.23 -6.23 -18.36
N GLU A 234 8.54 -7.14 -19.03
CA GLU A 234 7.19 -6.91 -19.59
C GLU A 234 6.15 -7.36 -18.56
N ASP A 235 5.00 -6.67 -18.55
CA ASP A 235 3.90 -7.05 -17.69
C ASP A 235 3.17 -8.32 -18.17
N ASP A 236 2.21 -8.81 -17.36
CA ASP A 236 1.42 -10.01 -17.60
C ASP A 236 0.48 -9.92 -18.83
N ARG A 237 0.19 -8.69 -19.31
CA ARG A 237 -0.75 -8.46 -20.42
C ARG A 237 -0.10 -8.58 -21.79
N THR A 238 1.22 -8.67 -21.86
CA THR A 238 1.93 -8.80 -23.14
C THR A 238 2.32 -10.22 -23.42
N ALA A 239 1.91 -10.70 -24.57
CA ALA A 239 2.31 -11.98 -25.15
C ALA A 239 3.76 -11.95 -25.66
N THR A 240 4.71 -11.55 -24.84
CA THR A 240 6.12 -11.47 -25.24
C THR A 240 6.91 -12.65 -24.70
N THR A 241 8.09 -12.83 -25.23
CA THR A 241 8.94 -14.00 -24.98
C THR A 241 9.77 -13.88 -23.71
N GLY A 242 9.55 -12.85 -22.87
CA GLY A 242 10.38 -12.60 -21.69
C GLY A 242 11.87 -12.35 -22.02
N ARG A 243 12.14 -11.74 -23.16
CA ARG A 243 13.53 -11.52 -23.63
C ARG A 243 14.29 -10.48 -22.83
N THR A 244 13.57 -9.48 -22.31
CA THR A 244 14.15 -8.45 -21.46
C THR A 244 13.83 -8.81 -20.01
N THR A 245 14.88 -8.90 -19.20
CA THR A 245 14.74 -9.24 -17.79
C THR A 245 15.42 -8.20 -16.90
N TYR A 246 15.04 -8.17 -15.64
CA TYR A 246 15.67 -7.42 -14.57
C TYR A 246 15.98 -8.34 -13.38
N ALA A 247 16.93 -7.95 -12.53
CA ALA A 247 17.17 -8.65 -11.28
C ALA A 247 16.07 -8.26 -10.27
N ALA A 248 15.21 -9.23 -9.93
CA ALA A 248 14.15 -9.02 -8.97
C ALA A 248 14.73 -8.69 -7.58
N GLN A 249 14.05 -7.82 -6.85
CA GLN A 249 14.28 -7.57 -5.43
C GLN A 249 13.32 -8.45 -4.62
N GLY A 250 13.83 -9.09 -3.56
CA GLY A 250 13.00 -9.92 -2.69
C GLY A 250 12.22 -9.09 -1.66
N MET A 251 11.18 -9.70 -1.08
CA MET A 251 10.36 -9.05 -0.06
C MET A 251 11.19 -8.65 1.17
N ARG A 252 12.25 -9.39 1.50
CA ARG A 252 13.20 -9.01 2.56
C ARG A 252 13.81 -7.63 2.28
N ALA A 253 14.31 -7.40 1.07
CA ALA A 253 14.92 -6.12 0.71
C ALA A 253 13.90 -4.97 0.70
N VAL A 254 12.63 -5.25 0.39
CA VAL A 254 11.54 -4.26 0.46
C VAL A 254 11.25 -3.90 1.91
N VAL A 255 11.08 -4.89 2.80
CA VAL A 255 10.88 -4.68 4.25
C VAL A 255 12.05 -3.91 4.84
N ASP A 256 13.29 -4.32 4.54
CA ASP A 256 14.50 -3.62 4.99
C ASP A 256 14.52 -2.14 4.53
N ALA A 257 14.06 -1.86 3.32
CA ALA A 257 14.00 -0.49 2.80
C ALA A 257 12.96 0.37 3.54
N ILE A 258 11.82 -0.20 3.91
CA ILE A 258 10.77 0.45 4.72
C ILE A 258 11.30 0.72 6.12
N ARG A 259 11.91 -0.26 6.78
CA ARG A 259 12.45 -0.14 8.15
C ARG A 259 13.62 0.84 8.21
N ALA A 260 14.51 0.82 7.21
CA ALA A 260 15.63 1.77 7.12
C ALA A 260 15.18 3.24 6.97
N ALA A 261 13.96 3.49 6.50
CA ALA A 261 13.34 4.82 6.46
C ALA A 261 12.72 5.26 7.80
N GLY A 262 12.76 4.39 8.84
CA GLY A 262 12.25 4.69 10.18
C GLY A 262 10.77 4.35 10.38
N ALA A 263 10.13 3.67 9.44
CA ALA A 263 8.75 3.25 9.56
C ALA A 263 8.63 1.93 10.33
N GLU A 264 7.77 1.90 11.36
CA GLU A 264 7.52 0.74 12.24
C GLU A 264 6.15 0.10 12.00
N GLN A 265 5.31 0.69 11.17
CA GLN A 265 3.96 0.25 10.89
C GLN A 265 3.93 -1.14 10.25
N PRO A 266 2.78 -1.87 10.32
CA PRO A 266 2.63 -3.16 9.68
C PRO A 266 2.88 -3.12 8.18
N VAL A 267 3.57 -4.18 7.69
CA VAL A 267 3.85 -4.40 6.27
C VAL A 267 3.11 -5.63 5.80
N LEU A 268 2.28 -5.45 4.79
CA LEU A 268 1.57 -6.52 4.10
C LEU A 268 2.48 -7.16 3.07
N LEU A 269 2.51 -8.50 3.03
CA LEU A 269 3.24 -9.27 2.03
C LEU A 269 2.31 -10.24 1.33
N GLY A 270 1.97 -9.96 0.08
CA GLY A 270 1.29 -10.91 -0.81
C GLY A 270 2.17 -12.11 -1.13
N GLY A 271 1.58 -13.29 -1.22
CA GLY A 271 2.28 -14.52 -1.61
C GLY A 271 2.49 -14.63 -3.11
N LEU A 272 2.65 -15.85 -3.60
CA LEU A 272 2.79 -16.15 -5.03
C LEU A 272 1.42 -16.13 -5.74
N ASP A 273 1.43 -16.39 -7.03
CA ASP A 273 0.24 -16.49 -7.88
C ASP A 273 -0.73 -15.32 -7.72
N TYR A 274 -0.21 -14.10 -7.91
CA TYR A 274 -0.99 -12.87 -7.76
C TYR A 274 -1.59 -12.72 -6.35
N ALA A 275 -0.75 -12.92 -5.33
CA ALA A 275 -1.11 -12.92 -3.90
C ALA A 275 -2.19 -13.95 -3.50
N ASN A 276 -2.39 -15.02 -4.30
CA ASN A 276 -3.39 -16.07 -4.04
C ASN A 276 -2.78 -17.35 -3.43
N ASP A 277 -1.47 -17.60 -3.55
CA ASP A 277 -0.79 -18.73 -2.90
C ASP A 277 -0.04 -18.23 -1.64
N LEU A 278 -0.54 -18.61 -0.47
CA LEU A 278 0.09 -18.39 0.85
C LEU A 278 0.59 -19.70 1.49
N SER A 279 0.65 -20.80 0.75
CA SER A 279 0.91 -22.14 1.29
C SER A 279 2.22 -22.28 2.06
N ARG A 280 3.24 -21.52 1.70
CA ARG A 280 4.56 -21.52 2.37
C ARG A 280 4.97 -20.15 2.92
N TRP A 281 4.02 -19.25 3.07
CA TRP A 281 4.29 -17.87 3.49
C TRP A 281 5.09 -17.81 4.80
N SER A 282 4.67 -18.55 5.83
CA SER A 282 5.37 -18.57 7.14
C SER A 282 6.79 -19.14 7.08
N GLU A 283 7.09 -19.99 6.10
CA GLU A 283 8.43 -20.58 5.92
C GLU A 283 9.40 -19.56 5.31
N PHE A 284 8.87 -18.66 4.47
CA PHE A 284 9.68 -17.74 3.67
C PHE A 284 9.56 -16.27 4.08
N ALA A 285 8.61 -15.88 4.93
CA ALA A 285 8.49 -14.51 5.38
C ALA A 285 9.82 -13.98 5.94
N PRO A 286 10.20 -12.72 5.67
CA PRO A 286 11.33 -12.07 6.31
C PRO A 286 11.19 -12.06 7.84
N ASP A 287 12.32 -11.96 8.55
CA ASP A 287 12.33 -11.82 10.01
C ASP A 287 11.99 -10.38 10.40
N ASP A 288 10.70 -10.14 10.62
CA ASP A 288 10.14 -8.85 11.06
C ASP A 288 8.85 -9.14 11.83
N ASP A 289 8.63 -8.48 12.95
CA ASP A 289 7.51 -8.75 13.87
C ASP A 289 6.22 -7.96 13.51
N GLN A 290 6.28 -7.08 12.53
CA GLN A 290 5.15 -6.27 12.07
C GLN A 290 4.70 -6.68 10.65
N LEU A 291 4.65 -7.99 10.36
CA LEU A 291 4.19 -8.51 9.06
C LEU A 291 2.74 -8.97 9.10
N VAL A 292 2.04 -8.74 8.01
CA VAL A 292 0.68 -9.21 7.72
C VAL A 292 0.71 -10.02 6.44
N ALA A 293 0.14 -11.22 6.44
CA ALA A 293 -0.01 -12.00 5.21
C ALA A 293 -1.17 -11.43 4.38
N ALA A 294 -0.88 -10.95 3.18
CA ALA A 294 -1.87 -10.39 2.27
C ALA A 294 -2.37 -11.44 1.28
N PHE A 295 -3.68 -11.52 1.11
CA PHE A 295 -4.35 -12.46 0.24
C PHE A 295 -5.27 -11.75 -0.74
N HIS A 296 -5.27 -12.18 -2.03
CA HIS A 296 -6.23 -11.72 -3.03
C HIS A 296 -7.25 -12.84 -3.29
N ALA A 297 -8.49 -12.60 -2.88
CA ALA A 297 -9.59 -13.55 -3.01
C ALA A 297 -10.44 -13.20 -4.22
N TYR A 298 -10.41 -14.08 -5.22
CA TYR A 298 -11.24 -14.00 -6.41
C TYR A 298 -11.79 -15.39 -6.76
N ASP A 299 -13.03 -15.46 -7.26
CA ASP A 299 -13.75 -16.70 -7.59
C ASP A 299 -13.10 -17.50 -8.73
N PHE A 300 -12.21 -16.89 -9.50
CA PHE A 300 -11.49 -17.48 -10.63
C PHE A 300 -10.04 -17.86 -10.35
N LYS A 301 -9.58 -17.71 -9.10
CA LYS A 301 -8.21 -18.06 -8.69
C LYS A 301 -8.13 -19.49 -8.15
N GLU A 302 -6.91 -20.03 -8.06
CA GLU A 302 -6.67 -21.40 -7.59
C GLU A 302 -7.18 -21.63 -6.16
N CYS A 303 -6.96 -20.69 -5.25
CA CYS A 303 -7.44 -20.75 -3.86
C CYS A 303 -8.81 -20.08 -3.71
N ALA A 304 -9.79 -20.52 -4.51
CA ALA A 304 -11.14 -19.94 -4.53
C ALA A 304 -12.18 -20.77 -3.76
N ASP A 305 -11.82 -21.90 -3.16
CA ASP A 305 -12.76 -22.75 -2.48
C ASP A 305 -12.46 -22.90 -0.98
N ARG A 306 -13.47 -23.38 -0.24
CA ARG A 306 -13.38 -23.56 1.20
C ARG A 306 -12.29 -24.54 1.61
N GLY A 307 -11.97 -25.53 0.79
CA GLY A 307 -10.90 -26.49 1.09
C GLY A 307 -9.55 -25.79 1.16
N CYS A 308 -9.23 -24.94 0.17
CA CYS A 308 -8.02 -24.13 0.23
C CYS A 308 -8.01 -23.15 1.41
N TRP A 309 -9.12 -22.48 1.70
CA TRP A 309 -9.17 -21.56 2.84
C TRP A 309 -8.93 -22.26 4.17
N ASP A 310 -9.54 -23.45 4.37
CA ASP A 310 -9.38 -24.26 5.59
C ASP A 310 -7.99 -24.89 5.70
N ASP A 311 -7.36 -25.29 4.58
CA ASP A 311 -6.07 -25.98 4.56
C ASP A 311 -4.86 -25.02 4.54
N VAL A 312 -5.00 -23.83 3.95
CA VAL A 312 -3.91 -22.85 3.78
C VAL A 312 -4.08 -21.61 4.67
N LEU A 313 -5.21 -20.91 4.52
CA LEU A 313 -5.38 -19.62 5.19
C LEU A 313 -5.70 -19.75 6.68
N ALA A 314 -6.56 -20.69 7.08
CA ALA A 314 -6.91 -20.88 8.49
C ALA A 314 -5.73 -21.30 9.36
N PRO A 315 -4.81 -22.20 8.94
CA PRO A 315 -3.57 -22.45 9.67
C PRO A 315 -2.67 -21.22 9.78
N LEU A 316 -2.55 -20.44 8.70
CA LEU A 316 -1.74 -19.22 8.67
C LEU A 316 -2.31 -18.15 9.63
N ALA A 317 -3.61 -17.91 9.62
CA ALA A 317 -4.29 -16.94 10.48
C ALA A 317 -4.16 -17.26 12.00
N ARG A 318 -3.78 -18.49 12.37
CA ARG A 318 -3.44 -18.83 13.76
C ARG A 318 -2.05 -18.43 14.17
N THR A 319 -1.18 -18.03 13.24
CA THR A 319 0.23 -17.70 13.50
C THR A 319 0.58 -16.26 13.23
N VAL A 320 -0.02 -15.64 12.22
CA VAL A 320 0.17 -14.24 11.82
C VAL A 320 -1.18 -13.61 11.44
N PRO A 321 -1.33 -12.28 11.46
CA PRO A 321 -2.53 -11.65 10.91
C PRO A 321 -2.63 -11.92 9.42
N VAL A 322 -3.84 -12.27 8.95
CA VAL A 322 -4.16 -12.39 7.52
C VAL A 322 -5.14 -11.29 7.14
N LEU A 323 -4.87 -10.60 6.05
CA LEU A 323 -5.76 -9.61 5.47
C LEU A 323 -6.03 -9.93 3.99
N THR A 324 -7.29 -10.11 3.64
CA THR A 324 -7.70 -10.13 2.24
C THR A 324 -7.63 -8.72 1.68
N SER A 325 -6.47 -8.35 1.12
CA SER A 325 -6.21 -7.00 0.62
C SER A 325 -6.96 -6.68 -0.67
N GLU A 326 -7.43 -7.72 -1.41
CA GLU A 326 -8.41 -7.57 -2.48
C GLU A 326 -9.44 -8.70 -2.42
N LEU A 327 -10.71 -8.33 -2.49
CA LEU A 327 -11.85 -9.25 -2.58
C LEU A 327 -12.74 -8.85 -3.76
N GLY A 328 -12.89 -9.74 -4.73
CA GLY A 328 -13.74 -9.53 -5.88
C GLY A 328 -14.27 -10.84 -6.48
N ALA A 329 -15.25 -10.76 -7.35
CA ALA A 329 -15.81 -11.92 -8.05
C ALA A 329 -16.32 -11.54 -9.44
N THR A 330 -16.33 -12.50 -10.36
CA THR A 330 -16.90 -12.33 -11.71
C THR A 330 -18.40 -12.13 -11.69
N ASP A 331 -19.11 -12.84 -10.81
CA ASP A 331 -20.49 -12.58 -10.42
C ASP A 331 -20.56 -12.37 -8.90
N PRO A 332 -20.44 -11.12 -8.43
CA PRO A 332 -20.34 -10.86 -6.99
C PRO A 332 -21.64 -11.15 -6.21
N LEU A 333 -22.68 -11.63 -6.87
CA LEU A 333 -23.99 -11.92 -6.24
C LEU A 333 -24.39 -13.41 -6.33
N ASP A 334 -23.48 -14.31 -6.70
CA ASP A 334 -23.75 -15.74 -6.82
C ASP A 334 -23.67 -16.52 -5.48
N GLY A 335 -23.30 -15.82 -4.40
CA GLY A 335 -23.18 -16.38 -3.04
C GLY A 335 -21.76 -16.84 -2.67
N TRP A 336 -20.79 -16.82 -3.60
CA TRP A 336 -19.40 -17.15 -3.30
C TRP A 336 -18.79 -16.17 -2.31
N VAL A 337 -19.04 -14.87 -2.53
CA VAL A 337 -18.50 -13.80 -1.67
C VAL A 337 -19.05 -13.90 -0.26
N GLU A 338 -20.35 -14.12 -0.10
CA GLU A 338 -20.96 -14.29 1.23
C GLU A 338 -20.35 -15.50 1.94
N GLY A 339 -20.14 -16.62 1.22
CA GLY A 339 -19.49 -17.80 1.76
C GLY A 339 -18.04 -17.54 2.21
N TYR A 340 -17.29 -16.71 1.44
CA TYR A 340 -15.96 -16.28 1.82
C TYR A 340 -15.96 -15.37 3.05
N LEU A 341 -16.83 -14.37 3.09
CA LEU A 341 -16.93 -13.43 4.20
C LEU A 341 -17.37 -14.10 5.51
N ASP A 342 -18.30 -15.06 5.43
CA ASP A 342 -18.69 -15.89 6.58
C ASP A 342 -17.52 -16.71 7.13
N TRP A 343 -16.66 -17.21 6.24
CA TRP A 343 -15.43 -17.89 6.61
C TRP A 343 -14.39 -16.92 7.21
N ALA A 344 -14.20 -15.77 6.61
CA ALA A 344 -13.25 -14.75 7.05
C ALA A 344 -13.59 -14.24 8.46
N ASP A 345 -14.87 -13.96 8.73
CA ASP A 345 -15.35 -13.55 10.05
C ASP A 345 -15.10 -14.61 11.12
N GLN A 346 -15.19 -15.91 10.79
CA GLN A 346 -14.89 -17.02 11.72
C GLN A 346 -13.41 -17.14 12.07
N HIS A 347 -12.51 -16.53 11.27
CA HIS A 347 -11.05 -16.66 11.41
C HIS A 347 -10.36 -15.33 11.72
N ASP A 348 -11.11 -14.28 12.06
CA ASP A 348 -10.60 -12.91 12.28
C ASP A 348 -9.81 -12.36 11.07
N VAL A 349 -10.17 -12.76 9.83
CA VAL A 349 -9.55 -12.30 8.58
C VAL A 349 -10.30 -11.08 8.06
N GLY A 350 -9.61 -9.95 7.94
CA GLY A 350 -10.17 -8.74 7.36
C GLY A 350 -10.32 -8.83 5.84
N ALA A 351 -11.17 -7.96 5.25
CA ALA A 351 -11.32 -7.91 3.80
C ALA A 351 -11.51 -6.49 3.27
N LEU A 352 -10.84 -6.20 2.14
CA LEU A 352 -10.92 -4.96 1.40
C LEU A 352 -11.48 -5.23 0.01
N PHE A 353 -12.69 -4.76 -0.23
CA PHE A 353 -13.40 -5.02 -1.48
C PHE A 353 -12.75 -4.33 -2.67
N TRP A 354 -12.58 -5.02 -3.78
CA TRP A 354 -12.27 -4.48 -5.08
C TRP A 354 -13.57 -4.12 -5.79
N VAL A 355 -13.93 -2.88 -6.19
CA VAL A 355 -13.12 -1.68 -6.08
C VAL A 355 -14.03 -0.46 -5.91
N TRP A 356 -13.65 0.51 -5.08
CA TRP A 356 -14.31 1.80 -4.99
C TRP A 356 -13.95 2.65 -6.22
N ALA A 357 -14.70 2.45 -7.27
CA ALA A 357 -14.60 3.14 -8.53
C ALA A 357 -15.96 3.12 -9.24
N ASP A 358 -16.13 3.97 -10.24
CA ASP A 358 -17.29 3.99 -11.15
C ASP A 358 -16.81 3.65 -12.56
N HIS A 359 -16.47 2.40 -12.77
CA HIS A 359 -16.06 1.90 -14.08
C HIS A 359 -17.29 1.36 -14.83
N ALA A 360 -17.66 2.00 -15.94
CA ALA A 360 -18.83 1.61 -16.71
C ALA A 360 -18.73 0.14 -17.19
N GLY A 361 -19.67 -0.70 -16.75
CA GLY A 361 -19.74 -2.11 -17.13
C GLY A 361 -18.87 -3.05 -16.31
N ASP A 362 -18.10 -2.57 -15.33
CA ASP A 362 -17.34 -3.40 -14.41
C ASP A 362 -18.26 -3.88 -13.27
N PRO A 363 -18.49 -5.21 -13.12
CA PRO A 363 -19.34 -5.76 -12.08
C PRO A 363 -18.75 -5.52 -10.68
N MET A 364 -17.44 -5.31 -10.57
CA MET A 364 -16.74 -5.09 -9.31
C MET A 364 -16.75 -3.62 -8.87
N SER A 365 -17.31 -2.69 -9.67
CA SER A 365 -17.49 -1.30 -9.21
C SER A 365 -18.47 -1.23 -8.06
N LEU A 366 -17.99 -0.79 -6.88
CA LEU A 366 -18.79 -0.70 -5.63
C LEU A 366 -19.78 0.45 -5.64
N GLY A 367 -19.38 1.61 -6.15
CA GLY A 367 -20.15 2.84 -6.10
C GLY A 367 -20.29 3.52 -7.44
N ARG A 368 -21.17 4.53 -7.48
CA ARG A 368 -21.34 5.42 -8.62
C ARG A 368 -21.04 6.84 -8.23
N GLY A 369 -20.18 7.48 -9.03
CA GLY A 369 -19.73 8.85 -8.79
C GLY A 369 -19.02 9.06 -7.43
N LEU A 370 -18.69 10.31 -7.16
CA LEU A 370 -17.97 10.70 -5.92
C LEU A 370 -18.78 10.51 -4.64
N SER A 371 -20.12 10.51 -4.73
CA SER A 371 -21.01 10.32 -3.58
C SER A 371 -21.06 8.87 -3.10
N GLY A 372 -20.55 7.92 -3.89
CA GLY A 372 -20.56 6.50 -3.55
C GLY A 372 -21.98 5.93 -3.46
N GLU A 373 -22.87 6.26 -4.41
CA GLU A 373 -24.17 5.57 -4.50
C GLU A 373 -23.90 4.08 -4.78
N PRO A 374 -24.36 3.14 -3.93
CA PRO A 374 -23.95 1.76 -4.03
C PRO A 374 -24.56 1.03 -5.20
N THR A 375 -23.76 0.30 -5.96
CA THR A 375 -24.20 -0.74 -6.89
C THR A 375 -24.81 -1.94 -6.14
N ALA A 376 -25.20 -2.99 -6.81
CA ALA A 376 -25.59 -4.25 -6.15
C ALA A 376 -24.42 -4.83 -5.32
N TRP A 377 -23.22 -4.87 -5.91
CA TRP A 377 -21.96 -5.24 -5.25
C TRP A 377 -21.66 -4.35 -4.05
N GLY A 378 -21.77 -3.02 -4.22
CA GLY A 378 -21.57 -2.07 -3.15
C GLY A 378 -22.58 -2.18 -2.01
N ARG A 379 -23.81 -2.63 -2.26
CA ARG A 379 -24.78 -2.89 -1.18
C ARG A 379 -24.36 -4.09 -0.33
N LEU A 380 -23.85 -5.16 -0.94
CA LEU A 380 -23.31 -6.32 -0.22
C LEU A 380 -22.12 -5.89 0.64
N ALA A 381 -21.12 -5.23 0.04
CA ALA A 381 -19.95 -4.73 0.76
C ALA A 381 -20.32 -3.83 1.95
N ARG A 382 -21.21 -2.85 1.73
CA ARG A 382 -21.69 -1.96 2.78
C ARG A 382 -22.44 -2.69 3.89
N SER A 383 -23.22 -3.71 3.55
CA SER A 383 -23.95 -4.51 4.55
C SER A 383 -22.97 -5.25 5.46
N TRP A 384 -21.96 -5.89 4.90
CA TRP A 384 -20.94 -6.61 5.67
C TRP A 384 -20.08 -5.68 6.53
N MET A 385 -19.60 -4.54 5.99
CA MET A 385 -18.81 -3.59 6.74
C MET A 385 -19.54 -3.00 7.95
N ARG A 386 -20.89 -2.91 7.90
CA ARG A 386 -21.72 -2.41 9.00
C ARG A 386 -22.12 -3.46 10.03
N ALA A 387 -21.90 -4.73 9.75
CA ALA A 387 -22.27 -5.84 10.65
C ALA A 387 -21.26 -6.10 11.77
N SER A 388 -20.20 -5.27 11.90
CA SER A 388 -19.12 -5.37 12.89
C SER A 388 -19.50 -4.78 14.25
#